data_389582ff071a90e73af0ce10deba5703
#
_entry.id   389582ff071a90e73af0ce10deba5703
#
_cell.length_a   1.000
_cell.length_b   1.000
_cell.length_c   1.000
_cell.angle_alpha   90.00
_cell.angle_beta   90.00
_cell.angle_gamma   90.00
#
_symmetry.space_group_name_H-M   'P 1'
#
loop_
_entity.id
_entity.type
_entity.pdbx_description
1 polymer ?
#
loop_
_entity_poly.entity_id
_entity_poly.type
_entity_poly.pdbx_seq_one_letter_code
_entity_poly.pdbx_strand_id
1 'polypeptide(L)'
;MKNLYFSLLPDAEKAKYKTEKQWFKLGFVPVSQDTGTIMYSNRFCTGKYRYLTSEEVRKATDKEMTPYHEEQRRKRRSRYLQAKKEREQAIRYGELLSLCDQQRQLDEENYRGTIPTLTVSIDIETTGLDFNQDEILQVSILDIDTGEVLLDSYVKPYFTEDWPEARRVNHITKEMVCNAPYIYELLPRLNQVLAQVKPLSATTSQGLTMVS
;
A
#
# COMPACT_ATOMS: atom_id res chain seq x y z
N MET A 1 31.38 -4.81 -35.90
CA MET A 1 31.71 -3.70 -34.94
C MET A 1 31.73 -4.26 -33.53
N LYS A 2 32.82 -4.04 -32.77
CA LYS A 2 32.85 -4.46 -31.37
C LYS A 2 31.92 -3.56 -30.56
N ASN A 3 31.05 -4.16 -29.76
CA ASN A 3 30.18 -3.40 -28.85
C ASN A 3 31.02 -2.66 -27.80
N LEU A 4 30.80 -1.36 -27.65
CA LEU A 4 31.42 -0.53 -26.64
C LEU A 4 30.60 -0.56 -25.35
N TYR A 5 31.27 -0.79 -24.22
CA TYR A 5 30.65 -0.84 -22.88
C TYR A 5 31.26 0.23 -21.98
N PHE A 6 30.42 1.13 -21.45
CA PHE A 6 30.85 2.18 -20.54
C PHE A 6 31.55 1.62 -19.30
N SER A 7 31.04 0.52 -18.73
CA SER A 7 31.61 -0.13 -17.54
C SER A 7 33.04 -0.62 -17.72
N LEU A 8 33.48 -0.85 -18.96
CA LEU A 8 34.83 -1.35 -19.29
C LEU A 8 35.85 -0.23 -19.57
N LEU A 9 35.40 1.00 -19.61
CA LEU A 9 36.33 2.15 -19.76
C LEU A 9 37.19 2.30 -18.50
N PRO A 10 38.45 2.79 -18.63
CA PRO A 10 39.23 3.23 -17.47
C PRO A 10 38.51 4.33 -16.67
N ASP A 11 38.71 4.39 -15.36
CA ASP A 11 37.98 5.34 -14.51
C ASP A 11 38.28 6.80 -14.89
N ALA A 12 39.47 7.11 -15.31
CA ALA A 12 39.84 8.42 -15.84
C ALA A 12 39.06 8.82 -17.10
N GLU A 13 38.64 7.84 -17.92
CA GLU A 13 37.80 8.09 -19.08
C GLU A 13 36.32 8.14 -18.71
N LYS A 14 35.86 7.26 -17.83
CA LYS A 14 34.45 7.31 -17.34
C LYS A 14 34.11 8.69 -16.77
N ALA A 15 35.00 9.32 -16.07
CA ALA A 15 34.81 10.65 -15.47
C ALA A 15 34.46 11.74 -16.51
N LYS A 16 34.93 11.58 -17.74
CA LYS A 16 34.71 12.54 -18.84
C LYS A 16 33.29 12.41 -19.46
N TYR A 17 32.68 11.25 -19.34
CA TYR A 17 31.42 10.95 -19.99
C TYR A 17 30.22 11.06 -19.06
N LYS A 18 29.17 11.68 -19.55
CA LYS A 18 27.82 11.61 -18.95
C LYS A 18 26.79 11.33 -20.03
N THR A 19 25.70 10.69 -19.64
CA THR A 19 24.58 10.50 -20.57
C THR A 19 23.91 11.86 -20.86
N GLU A 20 23.23 11.95 -22.00
CA GLU A 20 22.44 13.13 -22.38
C GLU A 20 21.51 13.58 -21.23
N LYS A 21 20.82 12.62 -20.57
CA LYS A 21 19.95 12.88 -19.43
C LYS A 21 20.70 13.47 -18.21
N GLN A 22 21.94 13.03 -17.97
CA GLN A 22 22.77 13.57 -16.88
C GLN A 22 23.22 14.99 -17.19
N TRP A 23 23.64 15.25 -18.43
CA TRP A 23 24.00 16.60 -18.89
C TRP A 23 22.81 17.55 -18.84
N PHE A 24 21.64 17.09 -19.29
CA PHE A 24 20.41 17.90 -19.26
C PHE A 24 20.04 18.31 -17.82
N LYS A 25 20.21 17.43 -16.84
CA LYS A 25 20.00 17.78 -15.42
C LYS A 25 20.96 18.87 -14.92
N LEU A 26 22.14 18.98 -15.52
CA LEU A 26 23.13 20.02 -15.22
C LEU A 26 22.91 21.31 -16.02
N GLY A 27 21.89 21.35 -16.89
CA GLY A 27 21.57 22.49 -17.73
C GLY A 27 22.34 22.54 -19.05
N PHE A 28 22.79 21.39 -19.54
CA PHE A 28 23.51 21.27 -20.80
C PHE A 28 22.77 20.36 -21.78
N VAL A 29 22.87 20.67 -23.07
CA VAL A 29 22.34 19.90 -24.19
C VAL A 29 23.44 19.57 -25.19
N PRO A 30 23.31 18.51 -26.02
CA PRO A 30 24.27 18.24 -27.08
C PRO A 30 24.40 19.42 -28.06
N VAL A 31 25.58 19.62 -28.58
CA VAL A 31 25.84 20.65 -29.60
C VAL A 31 25.08 20.34 -30.89
N SER A 32 25.00 19.05 -31.27
CA SER A 32 24.20 18.56 -32.39
C SER A 32 23.58 17.19 -32.09
N GLN A 33 22.63 16.75 -32.94
CA GLN A 33 22.00 15.43 -32.78
C GLN A 33 22.94 14.26 -33.04
N ASP A 34 24.00 14.47 -33.81
CA ASP A 34 24.96 13.43 -34.21
C ASP A 34 26.17 13.34 -33.29
N THR A 35 26.25 14.21 -32.28
CA THR A 35 27.36 14.28 -31.34
C THR A 35 27.23 13.20 -30.26
N GLY A 36 28.36 12.68 -29.81
CA GLY A 36 28.47 11.73 -28.70
C GLY A 36 28.68 10.30 -29.14
N THR A 37 29.04 9.46 -28.18
CA THR A 37 29.36 8.04 -28.40
C THR A 37 28.23 7.14 -27.89
N ILE A 38 27.75 6.23 -28.73
CA ILE A 38 26.74 5.24 -28.37
C ILE A 38 27.41 4.04 -27.73
N MET A 39 27.10 3.78 -26.45
CA MET A 39 27.66 2.67 -25.68
C MET A 39 26.55 1.94 -24.89
N TYR A 40 26.79 0.66 -24.56
CA TYR A 40 26.02 -0.04 -23.54
C TYR A 40 26.51 0.40 -22.13
N SER A 41 25.61 0.45 -21.18
CA SER A 41 25.98 0.78 -19.78
C SER A 41 26.92 -0.28 -19.19
N ASN A 42 26.57 -1.57 -19.37
CA ASN A 42 27.35 -2.73 -18.95
C ASN A 42 27.04 -3.95 -19.84
N ARG A 43 27.71 -5.09 -19.61
CA ARG A 43 27.52 -6.32 -20.37
C ARG A 43 26.14 -6.95 -20.25
N PHE A 44 25.38 -6.62 -19.23
CA PHE A 44 24.05 -7.18 -18.94
C PHE A 44 22.91 -6.26 -19.40
N CYS A 45 23.21 -5.02 -19.81
CA CYS A 45 22.23 -4.07 -20.34
C CYS A 45 21.95 -4.31 -21.81
N THR A 46 20.65 -4.37 -22.15
CA THR A 46 20.20 -4.45 -23.55
C THR A 46 20.07 -3.07 -24.22
N GLY A 47 20.01 -1.99 -23.41
CA GLY A 47 19.85 -0.62 -23.89
C GLY A 47 21.17 0.05 -24.23
N LYS A 48 21.19 0.76 -25.34
CA LYS A 48 22.28 1.66 -25.74
C LYS A 48 21.95 3.08 -25.28
N TYR A 49 22.95 3.77 -24.77
CA TYR A 49 22.85 5.16 -24.32
C TYR A 49 23.88 6.01 -25.07
N ARG A 50 23.51 7.26 -25.32
CA ARG A 50 24.43 8.28 -25.84
C ARG A 50 25.19 8.88 -24.66
N TYR A 51 26.50 8.78 -24.71
CA TYR A 51 27.44 9.39 -23.77
C TYR A 51 28.11 10.57 -24.44
N LEU A 52 28.22 11.67 -23.73
CA LEU A 52 28.82 12.92 -24.22
C LEU A 52 29.91 13.39 -23.24
N THR A 53 30.93 14.05 -23.77
CA THR A 53 31.95 14.75 -23.04
C THR A 53 31.55 16.22 -22.82
N SER A 54 32.33 16.95 -22.03
CA SER A 54 32.10 18.38 -21.80
C SER A 54 32.25 19.26 -23.07
N GLU A 55 33.03 18.80 -24.06
CA GLU A 55 33.26 19.50 -25.33
C GLU A 55 32.10 19.32 -26.33
N GLU A 56 31.30 18.26 -26.12
CA GLU A 56 30.19 17.87 -26.99
C GLU A 56 28.84 18.44 -26.55
N VAL A 57 28.83 19.23 -25.48
CA VAL A 57 27.62 19.83 -24.91
C VAL A 57 27.72 21.35 -24.85
N ARG A 58 26.59 22.01 -24.96
CA ARG A 58 26.44 23.47 -24.74
C ARG A 58 25.44 23.74 -23.63
N LYS A 59 25.50 24.92 -23.04
CA LYS A 59 24.48 25.36 -22.08
C LYS A 59 23.11 25.38 -22.76
N ALA A 60 22.13 24.78 -22.12
CA ALA A 60 20.74 24.80 -22.58
C ALA A 60 20.15 26.22 -22.44
N THR A 61 19.29 26.61 -23.34
CA THR A 61 18.49 27.83 -23.24
C THR A 61 17.34 27.63 -22.25
N ASP A 62 16.83 28.75 -21.72
CA ASP A 62 15.68 28.71 -20.80
C ASP A 62 14.45 28.02 -21.44
N LYS A 63 14.26 28.24 -22.73
CA LYS A 63 13.18 27.62 -23.52
C LYS A 63 13.31 26.09 -23.57
N GLU A 64 14.53 25.57 -23.71
CA GLU A 64 14.80 24.12 -23.71
C GLU A 64 14.63 23.52 -22.30
N MET A 65 14.91 24.27 -21.24
CA MET A 65 14.80 23.82 -19.85
C MET A 65 13.39 23.94 -19.26
N THR A 66 12.52 24.79 -19.81
CA THR A 66 11.17 25.04 -19.29
C THR A 66 10.37 23.74 -19.10
N PRO A 67 10.23 22.83 -20.09
CA PRO A 67 9.46 21.58 -19.92
C PRO A 67 10.02 20.68 -18.80
N TYR A 68 11.34 20.66 -18.65
CA TYR A 68 11.99 19.89 -17.59
C TYR A 68 11.67 20.46 -16.20
N HIS A 69 11.73 21.78 -16.03
CA HIS A 69 11.39 22.44 -14.78
C HIS A 69 9.91 22.25 -14.41
N GLU A 70 9.02 22.32 -15.39
CA GLU A 70 7.59 22.06 -15.19
C GLU A 70 7.33 20.61 -14.78
N GLU A 71 7.98 19.65 -15.44
CA GLU A 71 7.88 18.22 -15.04
C GLU A 71 8.41 18.00 -13.62
N GLN A 72 9.53 18.61 -13.25
CA GLN A 72 10.08 18.52 -11.88
C GLN A 72 9.13 19.14 -10.84
N ARG A 73 8.50 20.28 -11.16
CA ARG A 73 7.49 20.91 -10.29
C ARG A 73 6.27 19.99 -10.12
N ARG A 74 5.78 19.39 -11.21
CA ARG A 74 4.66 18.45 -11.19
C ARG A 74 4.99 17.23 -10.32
N LYS A 75 6.18 16.62 -10.49
CA LYS A 75 6.63 15.48 -9.69
C LYS A 75 6.78 15.82 -8.20
N ARG A 76 7.33 17.01 -7.88
CA ARG A 76 7.42 17.48 -6.48
C ARG A 76 6.05 17.67 -5.86
N ARG A 77 5.12 18.30 -6.59
CA ARG A 77 3.74 18.51 -6.13
C ARG A 77 3.02 17.19 -5.90
N SER A 78 3.14 16.24 -6.83
CA SER A 78 2.54 14.90 -6.68
C SER A 78 3.06 14.17 -5.44
N ARG A 79 4.40 14.14 -5.24
CA ARG A 79 5.01 13.53 -4.04
C ARG A 79 4.56 14.21 -2.75
N TYR A 80 4.47 15.53 -2.74
CA TYR A 80 3.98 16.28 -1.57
C TYR A 80 2.52 15.93 -1.24
N LEU A 81 1.64 15.88 -2.24
CA LEU A 81 0.23 15.53 -2.04
C LEU A 81 0.08 14.08 -1.57
N GLN A 82 0.88 13.17 -2.12
CA GLN A 82 0.89 11.78 -1.69
C GLN A 82 1.34 11.64 -0.22
N ALA A 83 2.46 12.25 0.14
CA ALA A 83 2.97 12.23 1.51
C ALA A 83 1.99 12.90 2.51
N LYS A 84 1.29 13.96 2.07
CA LYS A 84 0.23 14.59 2.89
C LYS A 84 -0.92 13.63 3.13
N LYS A 85 -1.41 12.95 2.07
CA LYS A 85 -2.48 11.95 2.18
C LYS A 85 -2.10 10.80 3.12
N GLU A 86 -0.89 10.25 2.95
CA GLU A 86 -0.37 9.18 3.82
C GLU A 86 -0.29 9.60 5.30
N ARG A 87 0.15 10.84 5.55
CA ARG A 87 0.20 11.38 6.92
C ARG A 87 -1.20 11.54 7.53
N GLU A 88 -2.15 12.06 6.77
CA GLU A 88 -3.55 12.20 7.22
C GLU A 88 -4.17 10.83 7.51
N GLN A 89 -3.91 9.82 6.67
CA GLN A 89 -4.35 8.44 6.91
C GLN A 89 -3.71 7.85 8.17
N ALA A 90 -2.42 8.05 8.38
CA ALA A 90 -1.73 7.55 9.57
C ALA A 90 -2.29 8.15 10.87
N ILE A 91 -2.65 9.44 10.87
CA ILE A 91 -3.29 10.09 12.02
C ILE A 91 -4.65 9.46 12.31
N ARG A 92 -5.50 9.33 11.28
CA ARG A 92 -6.84 8.73 11.42
C ARG A 92 -6.76 7.27 11.89
N TYR A 93 -5.78 6.51 11.39
CA TYR A 93 -5.56 5.14 11.83
C TYR A 93 -5.18 5.07 13.32
N GLY A 94 -4.32 5.98 13.78
CA GLY A 94 -3.98 6.08 15.21
C GLY A 94 -5.20 6.42 16.09
N GLU A 95 -6.09 7.30 15.63
CA GLU A 95 -7.34 7.62 16.32
C GLU A 95 -8.26 6.40 16.40
N LEU A 96 -8.42 5.66 15.30
CA LEU A 96 -9.22 4.43 15.24
C LEU A 96 -8.69 3.37 16.21
N LEU A 97 -7.39 3.10 16.21
CA LEU A 97 -6.77 2.14 17.12
C LEU A 97 -6.99 2.53 18.58
N SER A 98 -6.88 3.82 18.91
CA SER A 98 -7.14 4.29 20.27
C SER A 98 -8.57 4.03 20.72
N LEU A 99 -9.56 4.24 19.84
CA LEU A 99 -10.97 3.94 20.12
C LEU A 99 -11.20 2.43 20.34
N CYS A 100 -10.60 1.60 19.48
CA CYS A 100 -10.70 0.14 19.63
C CYS A 100 -10.04 -0.36 20.93
N ASP A 101 -8.89 0.19 21.31
CA ASP A 101 -8.21 -0.18 22.56
C ASP A 101 -9.00 0.24 23.80
N GLN A 102 -9.60 1.44 23.80
CA GLN A 102 -10.49 1.88 24.89
C GLN A 102 -11.69 0.94 25.04
N GLN A 103 -12.33 0.57 23.94
CA GLN A 103 -13.46 -0.35 23.96
C GLN A 103 -13.05 -1.73 24.46
N ARG A 104 -11.89 -2.25 24.01
CA ARG A 104 -11.36 -3.54 24.49
C ARG A 104 -11.16 -3.56 26.00
N GLN A 105 -10.60 -2.50 26.59
CA GLN A 105 -10.40 -2.42 28.04
C GLN A 105 -11.72 -2.46 28.81
N LEU A 106 -12.74 -1.71 28.33
CA LEU A 106 -14.08 -1.74 28.93
C LEU A 106 -14.71 -3.13 28.84
N ASP A 107 -14.55 -3.82 27.73
CA ASP A 107 -15.14 -5.12 27.50
C ASP A 107 -14.43 -6.22 28.29
N GLU A 108 -13.11 -6.16 28.47
CA GLU A 108 -12.34 -7.06 29.34
C GLU A 108 -12.83 -6.99 30.81
N GLU A 109 -13.21 -5.82 31.28
CA GLU A 109 -13.80 -5.67 32.63
C GLU A 109 -15.21 -6.22 32.68
N ASN A 110 -16.05 -5.90 31.69
CA ASN A 110 -17.47 -6.27 31.63
C ASN A 110 -17.67 -7.78 31.52
N TYR A 111 -16.81 -8.49 30.79
CA TYR A 111 -16.95 -9.90 30.51
C TYR A 111 -16.02 -10.80 31.33
N ARG A 112 -15.31 -10.24 32.30
CA ARG A 112 -14.45 -11.02 33.21
C ARG A 112 -15.25 -12.10 33.94
N GLY A 113 -14.87 -13.35 33.75
CA GLY A 113 -15.52 -14.51 34.37
C GLY A 113 -16.72 -15.07 33.60
N THR A 114 -17.00 -14.58 32.41
CA THR A 114 -17.97 -15.21 31.50
C THR A 114 -17.53 -16.64 31.15
N ILE A 115 -18.42 -17.61 31.32
CA ILE A 115 -18.14 -19.02 30.98
C ILE A 115 -18.46 -19.22 29.50
N PRO A 116 -17.47 -19.60 28.68
CA PRO A 116 -17.72 -19.83 27.24
C PRO A 116 -18.60 -21.06 27.02
N THR A 117 -19.71 -20.87 26.34
CA THR A 117 -20.68 -21.94 26.04
C THR A 117 -20.95 -22.13 24.55
N LEU A 118 -20.69 -21.09 23.74
CA LEU A 118 -21.04 -21.07 22.34
C LEU A 118 -19.97 -21.70 21.45
N THR A 119 -20.44 -22.41 20.44
CA THR A 119 -19.61 -22.83 19.27
C THR A 119 -20.13 -22.09 18.05
N VAL A 120 -19.31 -21.24 17.44
CA VAL A 120 -19.78 -20.34 16.38
C VAL A 120 -19.05 -20.53 15.06
N SER A 121 -19.74 -20.21 13.97
CA SER A 121 -19.13 -19.93 12.67
C SER A 121 -19.04 -18.42 12.51
N ILE A 122 -17.89 -17.93 12.11
CA ILE A 122 -17.65 -16.50 11.83
C ILE A 122 -17.31 -16.38 10.36
N ASP A 123 -17.98 -15.48 9.67
CA ASP A 123 -17.71 -15.09 8.30
C ASP A 123 -17.46 -13.59 8.22
N ILE A 124 -16.43 -13.18 7.45
CA ILE A 124 -15.99 -11.79 7.36
C ILE A 124 -15.76 -11.45 5.89
N GLU A 125 -16.43 -10.39 5.42
CA GLU A 125 -16.17 -9.79 4.13
C GLU A 125 -15.33 -8.53 4.27
N THR A 126 -14.40 -8.32 3.33
CA THR A 126 -13.40 -7.25 3.41
C THR A 126 -13.26 -6.48 2.09
N THR A 127 -12.58 -5.34 2.13
CA THR A 127 -12.23 -4.53 0.94
C THR A 127 -11.14 -5.16 0.07
N GLY A 128 -10.45 -6.20 0.58
CA GLY A 128 -9.40 -6.95 -0.09
C GLY A 128 -8.77 -8.01 0.81
N LEU A 129 -7.60 -8.52 0.45
CA LEU A 129 -6.96 -9.66 1.13
C LEU A 129 -5.74 -9.29 1.98
N ASP A 130 -5.34 -8.03 2.02
CA ASP A 130 -4.21 -7.56 2.83
C ASP A 130 -4.70 -7.08 4.20
N PHE A 131 -4.51 -7.91 5.24
CA PHE A 131 -4.96 -7.63 6.61
C PHE A 131 -4.34 -6.35 7.23
N ASN A 132 -3.29 -5.77 6.65
CA ASN A 132 -2.70 -4.51 7.11
C ASN A 132 -3.30 -3.27 6.42
N GLN A 133 -3.99 -3.45 5.29
CA GLN A 133 -4.46 -2.34 4.47
C GLN A 133 -5.96 -2.39 4.19
N ASP A 134 -6.53 -3.60 4.20
CA ASP A 134 -7.93 -3.80 3.90
C ASP A 134 -8.82 -3.75 5.14
N GLU A 135 -10.07 -3.35 4.95
CA GLU A 135 -11.02 -3.11 6.02
C GLU A 135 -12.21 -4.08 5.93
N ILE A 136 -12.83 -4.34 7.06
CA ILE A 136 -14.02 -5.17 7.16
C ILE A 136 -15.22 -4.44 6.56
N LEU A 137 -16.03 -5.16 5.77
CA LEU A 137 -17.28 -4.69 5.17
C LEU A 137 -18.53 -5.37 5.74
N GLN A 138 -18.37 -6.61 6.25
CA GLN A 138 -19.44 -7.34 6.92
C GLN A 138 -18.84 -8.32 7.93
N VAL A 139 -19.53 -8.52 9.03
CA VAL A 139 -19.26 -9.59 10.02
C VAL A 139 -20.55 -10.33 10.28
N SER A 140 -20.52 -11.65 10.11
CA SER A 140 -21.62 -12.56 10.41
C SER A 140 -21.17 -13.63 11.40
N ILE A 141 -21.94 -13.85 12.47
CA ILE A 141 -21.67 -14.87 13.49
C ILE A 141 -22.94 -15.72 13.68
N LEU A 142 -22.78 -17.00 13.49
CA LEU A 142 -23.83 -18.02 13.64
C LEU A 142 -23.48 -18.97 14.79
N ASP A 143 -24.39 -19.24 15.69
CA ASP A 143 -24.27 -20.36 16.63
C ASP A 143 -24.48 -21.67 15.88
N ILE A 144 -23.48 -22.54 15.89
CA ILE A 144 -23.51 -23.81 15.14
C ILE A 144 -24.47 -24.80 15.78
N ASP A 145 -24.64 -24.76 17.09
CA ASP A 145 -25.45 -25.72 17.83
C ASP A 145 -26.97 -25.45 17.66
N THR A 146 -27.34 -24.17 17.55
CA THR A 146 -28.75 -23.75 17.45
C THR A 146 -29.16 -23.28 16.06
N GLY A 147 -28.19 -22.86 15.23
CA GLY A 147 -28.43 -22.20 13.95
C GLY A 147 -28.90 -20.75 14.09
N GLU A 148 -28.81 -20.16 15.28
CA GLU A 148 -29.17 -18.76 15.52
C GLU A 148 -28.11 -17.81 14.99
N VAL A 149 -28.53 -16.72 14.31
CA VAL A 149 -27.65 -15.62 13.90
C VAL A 149 -27.45 -14.70 15.10
N LEU A 150 -26.26 -14.74 15.69
CA LEU A 150 -25.90 -13.95 16.86
C LEU A 150 -25.53 -12.51 16.49
N LEU A 151 -24.88 -12.35 15.34
CA LEU A 151 -24.50 -11.08 14.76
C LEU A 151 -24.52 -11.20 13.24
N ASP A 152 -25.11 -10.22 12.57
CA ASP A 152 -24.97 -9.99 11.14
C ASP A 152 -25.04 -8.49 10.90
N SER A 153 -23.93 -7.90 10.47
CA SER A 153 -23.83 -6.45 10.31
C SER A 153 -22.87 -6.09 9.20
N TYR A 154 -23.32 -5.21 8.32
CA TYR A 154 -22.39 -4.44 7.50
C TYR A 154 -21.57 -3.52 8.38
N VAL A 155 -20.35 -3.20 7.89
CA VAL A 155 -19.40 -2.31 8.53
C VAL A 155 -18.99 -1.24 7.52
N LYS A 156 -19.06 0.02 7.94
CA LYS A 156 -18.59 1.14 7.12
C LYS A 156 -17.06 1.20 7.17
N PRO A 157 -16.36 1.10 6.03
CA PRO A 157 -14.93 1.28 6.01
C PRO A 157 -14.55 2.71 6.38
N TYR A 158 -13.44 2.86 7.10
CA TYR A 158 -13.00 4.16 7.63
C TYR A 158 -12.09 4.92 6.66
N PHE A 159 -11.27 4.18 5.90
CA PHE A 159 -10.28 4.75 4.98
C PHE A 159 -10.56 4.44 3.52
N THR A 160 -11.09 3.24 3.25
CA THR A 160 -11.22 2.73 1.88
C THR A 160 -12.47 3.31 1.23
N GLU A 161 -12.26 4.07 0.17
CA GLU A 161 -13.35 4.71 -0.57
C GLU A 161 -13.98 3.83 -1.64
N ASP A 162 -13.23 2.83 -2.17
CA ASP A 162 -13.70 1.92 -3.22
C ASP A 162 -12.94 0.58 -3.20
N TRP A 163 -13.63 -0.52 -3.51
CA TRP A 163 -13.13 -1.89 -3.51
C TRP A 163 -13.66 -2.69 -4.71
N PRO A 164 -13.34 -2.27 -5.96
CA PRO A 164 -13.95 -2.86 -7.15
C PRO A 164 -13.64 -4.35 -7.33
N GLU A 165 -12.49 -4.83 -6.88
CA GLU A 165 -12.10 -6.25 -6.98
C GLU A 165 -12.83 -7.09 -5.94
N ALA A 166 -12.83 -6.70 -4.66
CA ALA A 166 -13.57 -7.40 -3.62
C ALA A 166 -15.08 -7.40 -3.91
N ARG A 167 -15.64 -6.28 -4.40
CA ARG A 167 -17.06 -6.19 -4.79
C ARG A 167 -17.48 -7.18 -5.86
N ARG A 168 -16.59 -7.63 -6.73
CA ARG A 168 -16.89 -8.67 -7.73
C ARG A 168 -17.12 -10.03 -7.09
N VAL A 169 -16.55 -10.24 -5.91
CA VAL A 169 -16.61 -11.51 -5.16
C VAL A 169 -17.73 -11.47 -4.13
N ASN A 170 -17.71 -10.46 -3.25
CA ASN A 170 -18.64 -10.36 -2.12
C ASN A 170 -19.93 -9.58 -2.42
N HIS A 171 -20.01 -8.90 -3.57
CA HIS A 171 -21.15 -8.11 -4.03
C HIS A 171 -21.55 -6.93 -3.11
N ILE A 172 -20.73 -6.59 -2.12
CA ILE A 172 -21.00 -5.50 -1.21
C ILE A 172 -20.64 -4.16 -1.88
N THR A 173 -21.63 -3.28 -1.99
CA THR A 173 -21.49 -1.95 -2.62
C THR A 173 -21.34 -0.85 -1.58
N LYS A 174 -20.92 0.34 -2.02
CA LYS A 174 -20.80 1.51 -1.14
C LYS A 174 -22.12 1.92 -0.52
N GLU A 175 -23.19 1.79 -1.29
CA GLU A 175 -24.56 2.12 -0.85
C GLU A 175 -25.02 1.22 0.29
N MET A 176 -24.61 -0.06 0.29
CA MET A 176 -24.97 -1.02 1.35
C MET A 176 -24.32 -0.68 2.69
N VAL A 177 -23.10 -0.16 2.66
CA VAL A 177 -22.32 0.14 3.87
C VAL A 177 -22.35 1.62 4.28
N CYS A 178 -22.91 2.52 3.48
CA CYS A 178 -22.83 3.97 3.74
C CYS A 178 -23.44 4.41 5.08
N ASN A 179 -24.48 3.71 5.53
CA ASN A 179 -25.17 3.95 6.80
C ASN A 179 -24.86 2.89 7.87
N ALA A 180 -23.93 1.96 7.58
CA ALA A 180 -23.50 0.96 8.55
C ALA A 180 -22.64 1.58 9.66
N PRO A 181 -22.56 0.97 10.85
CA PRO A 181 -21.65 1.41 11.90
C PRO A 181 -20.21 1.24 11.46
N TYR A 182 -19.32 2.06 12.00
CA TYR A 182 -17.89 1.80 11.94
C TYR A 182 -17.53 0.60 12.83
N ILE A 183 -16.39 -0.03 12.57
CA ILE A 183 -15.97 -1.22 13.34
C ILE A 183 -15.91 -0.97 14.85
N TYR A 184 -15.41 0.19 15.29
CA TYR A 184 -15.32 0.53 16.71
C TYR A 184 -16.69 0.69 17.38
N GLU A 185 -17.73 1.06 16.63
CA GLU A 185 -19.12 1.15 17.12
C GLU A 185 -19.75 -0.25 17.24
N LEU A 186 -19.29 -1.21 16.44
CA LEU A 186 -19.77 -2.59 16.47
C LEU A 186 -19.07 -3.43 17.55
N LEU A 187 -17.86 -3.06 17.99
CA LEU A 187 -17.03 -3.82 18.94
C LEU A 187 -17.76 -4.21 20.23
N PRO A 188 -18.57 -3.36 20.90
CA PRO A 188 -19.26 -3.76 22.13
C PRO A 188 -20.15 -5.00 21.93
N ARG A 189 -20.91 -5.04 20.84
CA ARG A 189 -21.77 -6.16 20.51
C ARG A 189 -20.97 -7.39 20.05
N LEU A 190 -19.96 -7.17 19.24
CA LEU A 190 -19.04 -8.22 18.78
C LEU A 190 -18.35 -8.91 19.98
N ASN A 191 -17.76 -8.12 20.89
CA ASN A 191 -17.06 -8.63 22.05
C ASN A 191 -18.00 -9.32 23.04
N GLN A 192 -19.25 -8.88 23.18
CA GLN A 192 -20.27 -9.56 23.96
C GLN A 192 -20.52 -10.99 23.46
N VAL A 193 -20.59 -11.20 22.16
CA VAL A 193 -20.73 -12.52 21.56
C VAL A 193 -19.45 -13.33 21.73
N LEU A 194 -18.31 -12.76 21.38
CA LEU A 194 -17.00 -13.44 21.43
C LEU A 194 -16.60 -13.88 22.84
N ALA A 195 -16.97 -13.14 23.88
CA ALA A 195 -16.72 -13.51 25.27
C ALA A 195 -17.41 -14.84 25.68
N GLN A 196 -18.44 -15.25 24.95
CA GLN A 196 -19.17 -16.48 25.20
C GLN A 196 -18.70 -17.65 24.32
N VAL A 197 -17.79 -17.42 23.37
CA VAL A 197 -17.27 -18.43 22.44
C VAL A 197 -16.22 -19.29 23.10
N LYS A 198 -16.36 -20.62 22.99
CA LYS A 198 -15.36 -21.57 23.44
C LYS A 198 -14.02 -21.35 22.70
N PRO A 199 -12.87 -21.37 23.42
CA PRO A 199 -11.58 -21.23 22.75
C PRO A 199 -11.39 -22.37 21.74
N LEU A 200 -10.95 -22.00 20.53
CA LEU A 200 -10.66 -22.97 19.46
C LEU A 200 -9.39 -23.76 19.81
N SER A 201 -9.54 -25.06 20.01
CA SER A 201 -8.41 -25.99 19.95
C SER A 201 -8.26 -26.48 18.50
N ALA A 202 -7.51 -25.77 17.68
CA ALA A 202 -7.22 -26.23 16.32
C ALA A 202 -6.04 -27.22 16.36
N THR A 203 -6.32 -28.49 16.18
CA THR A 203 -5.30 -29.50 15.86
C THR A 203 -5.25 -29.60 14.33
N THR A 204 -4.28 -28.93 13.70
CA THR A 204 -4.03 -29.17 12.28
C THR A 204 -3.24 -30.47 12.12
N SER A 205 -3.56 -31.26 11.12
CA SER A 205 -2.88 -32.52 10.78
C SER A 205 -1.39 -32.34 10.40
N GLN A 206 -0.83 -31.15 10.57
CA GLN A 206 0.58 -30.79 10.30
C GLN A 206 1.30 -30.22 11.54
N GLY A 207 0.81 -30.43 12.74
CA GLY A 207 1.60 -30.20 13.96
C GLY A 207 1.86 -28.74 14.36
N LEU A 208 1.08 -27.78 13.85
CA LEU A 208 1.14 -26.39 14.30
C LEU A 208 0.03 -26.16 15.36
N THR A 209 0.44 -26.04 16.62
CA THR A 209 -0.45 -25.62 17.71
C THR A 209 -0.41 -24.09 17.76
N MET A 210 -1.50 -23.43 17.39
CA MET A 210 -1.67 -22.01 17.71
C MET A 210 -2.29 -21.91 19.11
N VAL A 211 -1.52 -21.34 20.03
CA VAL A 211 -2.02 -20.94 21.36
C VAL A 211 -2.36 -19.45 21.27
N SER A 212 -3.58 -19.10 21.64
CA SER A 212 -4.09 -17.74 21.80
C SER A 212 -3.35 -16.99 22.91
#